data_855d63aac7ebf98d6a113568de84faa7
#
_entry.id   855d63aac7ebf98d6a113568de84faa7
#
_cell.length_a   1.000
_cell.length_b   1.000
_cell.length_c   1.000
_cell.angle_alpha   90.00
_cell.angle_beta   90.00
_cell.angle_gamma   90.00
#
_symmetry.space_group_name_H-M   'P 1'
#
loop_
_entity.id
_entity.type
_entity.pdbx_description
1 polymer ?
#
loop_
_entity_poly.entity_id
_entity_poly.type
_entity_poly.pdbx_seq_one_letter_code
_entity_poly.pdbx_strand_id
1 'polypeptide(L)'
;MLFRAAAIFALAMIPLVANAADYPAPKEGNWIARDFRFHTGEVLPEIRLHYRTIGKPEGIPVVVLHGTGSSGVSMLTPAFAGELFGPGQPLDAEKYFIILPDALGHGNSTKPSDGLKTKFPQYNYADMVDAQYRLVAEGLGIKHVRMVIGNSMGGMNVWLWGEKYPGYMDILVPMASQPTAMASRNWILRRLMLESIRQDPEYANGNYTTQPHSVRLASAFFAFATSGGTLNYQKQAPTRAQADKLVDTRLATPVTSDAN
;
A
#
# COMPACT_ATOMS: atom_id res chain seq x y z
N MET A 1 -8.75 -10.89 68.38
CA MET A 1 -8.82 -9.67 67.57
C MET A 1 -7.63 -9.68 66.62
N LEU A 2 -7.88 -10.11 65.40
CA LEU A 2 -6.85 -10.12 64.33
C LEU A 2 -7.21 -9.03 63.31
N PHE A 3 -6.42 -7.97 63.23
CA PHE A 3 -6.53 -6.94 62.20
C PHE A 3 -5.88 -7.46 60.89
N ARG A 4 -6.69 -7.62 59.84
CA ARG A 4 -6.21 -7.85 58.50
C ARG A 4 -5.99 -6.48 57.85
N ALA A 5 -4.73 -6.14 57.58
CA ALA A 5 -4.38 -4.99 56.76
C ALA A 5 -4.59 -5.34 55.30
N ALA A 6 -5.50 -4.64 54.62
CA ALA A 6 -5.68 -4.71 53.17
C ALA A 6 -4.69 -3.74 52.52
N ALA A 7 -3.72 -4.29 51.78
CA ALA A 7 -2.83 -3.50 50.93
C ALA A 7 -3.54 -3.16 49.63
N ILE A 8 -3.85 -1.88 49.42
CA ILE A 8 -4.38 -1.36 48.14
C ILE A 8 -3.20 -1.15 47.21
N PHE A 9 -3.09 -1.99 46.20
CA PHE A 9 -2.16 -1.78 45.08
C PHE A 9 -2.78 -0.73 44.13
N ALA A 10 -2.26 0.49 44.19
CA ALA A 10 -2.55 1.52 43.22
C ALA A 10 -1.78 1.18 41.91
N LEU A 11 -2.49 0.69 40.90
CA LEU A 11 -1.95 0.48 39.56
C LEU A 11 -1.78 1.88 38.93
N ALA A 12 -0.55 2.39 38.88
CA ALA A 12 -0.23 3.61 38.17
C ALA A 12 -0.40 3.32 36.67
N MET A 13 -1.48 3.84 36.10
CA MET A 13 -1.61 3.93 34.62
C MET A 13 -0.55 4.92 34.13
N ILE A 14 0.54 4.40 33.56
CA ILE A 14 1.47 5.19 32.75
C ILE A 14 0.71 5.50 31.47
N PRO A 15 0.42 6.77 31.15
CA PRO A 15 -0.16 7.09 29.86
C PRO A 15 0.86 6.66 28.79
N LEU A 16 0.46 5.77 27.88
CA LEU A 16 1.18 5.58 26.61
C LEU A 16 1.08 6.93 25.88
N VAL A 17 2.11 7.73 25.98
CA VAL A 17 2.30 8.88 25.09
C VAL A 17 2.53 8.26 23.72
N ALA A 18 1.53 8.31 22.86
CA ALA A 18 1.75 8.10 21.44
C ALA A 18 2.74 9.17 21.01
N ASN A 19 4.00 8.80 20.77
CA ASN A 19 4.97 9.72 20.20
C ASN A 19 4.38 10.24 18.90
N ALA A 20 4.11 11.55 18.84
CA ALA A 20 3.83 12.22 17.58
C ALA A 20 5.03 11.93 16.66
N ALA A 21 4.75 11.64 15.40
CA ALA A 21 5.81 11.39 14.43
C ALA A 21 6.77 12.60 14.40
N ASP A 22 8.06 12.35 14.48
CA ASP A 22 9.10 13.40 14.48
C ASP A 22 9.33 14.04 13.10
N TYR A 23 8.33 14.00 12.20
CA TYR A 23 8.38 14.60 10.88
C TYR A 23 7.10 15.38 10.58
N PRO A 24 7.14 16.36 9.64
CA PRO A 24 5.98 17.20 9.32
C PRO A 24 4.77 16.38 8.85
N ALA A 25 3.57 16.85 9.19
CA ALA A 25 2.34 16.25 8.70
C ALA A 25 2.33 16.21 7.15
N PRO A 26 1.88 15.09 6.53
CA PRO A 26 1.80 14.99 5.08
C PRO A 26 0.80 15.98 4.50
N LYS A 27 1.13 16.55 3.34
CA LYS A 27 0.21 17.34 2.51
C LYS A 27 -0.34 16.47 1.41
N GLU A 28 -1.65 16.51 1.18
CA GLU A 28 -2.32 15.76 0.12
C GLU A 28 -2.49 16.62 -1.14
N GLY A 29 -2.44 15.97 -2.30
CA GLY A 29 -2.67 16.59 -3.58
C GLY A 29 -3.27 15.61 -4.59
N ASN A 30 -3.83 16.17 -5.65
CA ASN A 30 -4.30 15.42 -6.81
C ASN A 30 -3.74 16.07 -8.06
N TRP A 31 -3.41 15.23 -9.04
CA TRP A 31 -3.05 15.67 -10.37
C TRP A 31 -3.83 14.88 -11.40
N ILE A 32 -4.25 15.53 -12.49
CA ILE A 32 -5.00 14.90 -13.58
C ILE A 32 -4.05 14.67 -14.75
N ALA A 33 -3.76 13.41 -15.03
CA ALA A 33 -3.08 13.03 -16.25
C ALA A 33 -4.09 12.93 -17.38
N ARG A 34 -3.87 13.69 -18.46
CA ARG A 34 -4.73 13.66 -19.64
C ARG A 34 -4.23 12.63 -20.65
N ASP A 35 -5.16 12.07 -21.42
CA ASP A 35 -4.88 11.13 -22.52
C ASP A 35 -3.96 10.00 -22.09
N PHE A 36 -4.30 9.36 -20.95
CA PHE A 36 -3.48 8.28 -20.42
C PHE A 36 -3.67 7.02 -21.24
N ARG A 37 -2.60 6.60 -21.90
CA ARG A 37 -2.58 5.40 -22.73
C ARG A 37 -2.06 4.20 -21.94
N PHE A 38 -2.86 3.14 -21.89
CA PHE A 38 -2.51 1.86 -21.29
C PHE A 38 -1.69 0.98 -22.27
N HIS A 39 -0.99 0.00 -21.72
CA HIS A 39 -0.22 -0.97 -22.51
C HIS A 39 -1.08 -1.72 -23.54
N THR A 40 -2.38 -1.86 -23.30
CA THR A 40 -3.36 -2.44 -24.24
C THR A 40 -3.66 -1.55 -25.44
N GLY A 41 -3.22 -0.29 -25.41
CA GLY A 41 -3.52 0.72 -26.42
C GLY A 41 -4.79 1.54 -26.13
N GLU A 42 -5.60 1.12 -25.15
CA GLU A 42 -6.77 1.89 -24.69
C GLU A 42 -6.32 3.23 -24.08
N VAL A 43 -7.18 4.24 -24.21
CA VAL A 43 -6.89 5.59 -23.67
C VAL A 43 -8.05 6.04 -22.81
N LEU A 44 -7.74 6.47 -21.57
CA LEU A 44 -8.66 7.25 -20.77
C LEU A 44 -8.36 8.73 -20.97
N PRO A 45 -9.37 9.57 -21.24
CA PRO A 45 -9.18 11.02 -21.42
C PRO A 45 -8.52 11.67 -20.22
N GLU A 46 -8.86 11.19 -19.02
CA GLU A 46 -8.33 11.68 -17.75
C GLU A 46 -8.20 10.53 -16.75
N ILE A 47 -7.09 10.53 -16.00
CA ILE A 47 -6.94 9.77 -14.76
C ILE A 47 -6.50 10.71 -13.65
N ARG A 48 -7.15 10.62 -12.48
CA ARG A 48 -6.73 11.32 -11.27
C ARG A 48 -5.66 10.49 -10.58
N LEU A 49 -4.55 11.12 -10.24
CA LEU A 49 -3.48 10.56 -9.44
C LEU A 49 -3.39 11.32 -8.13
N HIS A 50 -3.73 10.65 -7.05
CA HIS A 50 -3.63 11.19 -5.69
C HIS A 50 -2.24 10.91 -5.13
N TYR A 51 -1.73 11.83 -4.33
CA TYR A 51 -0.42 11.69 -3.68
C TYR A 51 -0.37 12.44 -2.36
N ARG A 52 0.61 12.08 -1.54
CA ARG A 52 1.01 12.83 -0.36
C ARG A 52 2.45 13.27 -0.50
N THR A 53 2.80 14.40 0.16
CA THR A 53 4.16 14.87 0.24
C THR A 53 4.54 15.22 1.67
N ILE A 54 5.80 15.00 2.02
CA ILE A 54 6.39 15.37 3.31
C ILE A 54 7.70 16.10 3.00
N GLY A 55 8.01 17.11 3.80
CA GLY A 55 9.16 18.01 3.56
C GLY A 55 8.81 19.19 2.67
N LYS A 56 9.84 19.97 2.30
CA LYS A 56 9.69 21.14 1.46
C LYS A 56 9.86 20.79 -0.02
N PRO A 57 9.12 21.42 -0.94
CA PRO A 57 9.25 21.16 -2.39
C PRO A 57 10.67 21.35 -2.95
N GLU A 58 11.47 22.20 -2.31
CA GLU A 58 12.86 22.47 -2.67
C GLU A 58 13.84 21.40 -2.16
N GLY A 59 13.36 20.48 -1.33
CA GLY A 59 14.15 19.36 -0.81
C GLY A 59 14.53 18.35 -1.90
N ILE A 60 15.43 17.45 -1.57
CA ILE A 60 15.88 16.38 -2.47
C ILE A 60 14.72 15.40 -2.72
N PRO A 61 14.21 15.20 -3.95
CA PRO A 61 13.02 14.42 -4.19
C PRO A 61 13.27 12.92 -4.07
N VAL A 62 12.35 12.25 -3.35
CA VAL A 62 12.31 10.79 -3.16
C VAL A 62 10.90 10.29 -3.38
N VAL A 63 10.74 9.18 -4.11
CA VAL A 63 9.45 8.53 -4.34
C VAL A 63 9.34 7.29 -3.49
N VAL A 64 8.24 7.16 -2.74
CA VAL A 64 7.95 6.05 -1.83
C VAL A 64 6.69 5.32 -2.27
N LEU A 65 6.82 4.04 -2.66
CA LEU A 65 5.77 3.25 -3.30
C LEU A 65 5.20 2.19 -2.37
N HIS A 66 3.88 2.15 -2.24
CA HIS A 66 3.15 1.24 -1.35
C HIS A 66 2.90 -0.15 -1.94
N GLY A 67 2.50 -1.10 -1.09
CA GLY A 67 2.16 -2.47 -1.46
C GLY A 67 0.72 -2.65 -1.96
N THR A 68 0.39 -3.86 -2.43
CA THR A 68 -0.94 -4.26 -2.93
C THR A 68 -2.04 -4.02 -1.90
N GLY A 69 -3.21 -3.56 -2.35
CA GLY A 69 -4.41 -3.37 -1.53
C GLY A 69 -4.27 -2.23 -0.51
N SER A 70 -3.37 -1.29 -0.75
CA SER A 70 -3.05 -0.18 0.15
C SER A 70 -2.99 1.14 -0.61
N SER A 71 -2.42 2.17 0.02
CA SER A 71 -2.18 3.49 -0.57
C SER A 71 -0.93 4.12 0.04
N GLY A 72 -0.53 5.29 -0.42
CA GLY A 72 0.65 6.00 0.09
C GLY A 72 0.64 6.17 1.62
N VAL A 73 -0.53 6.30 2.25
CA VAL A 73 -0.64 6.43 3.70
C VAL A 73 -0.13 5.20 4.46
N SER A 74 -0.14 4.02 3.86
CA SER A 74 0.38 2.80 4.52
C SER A 74 1.88 2.80 4.74
N MET A 75 2.60 3.69 4.07
CA MET A 75 4.03 3.89 4.29
C MET A 75 4.32 4.85 5.45
N LEU A 76 3.28 5.44 6.07
CA LEU A 76 3.40 6.35 7.21
C LEU A 76 3.30 5.63 8.56
N THR A 77 3.75 4.39 8.62
CA THR A 77 3.78 3.61 9.87
C THR A 77 5.01 3.95 10.72
N PRO A 78 4.94 3.76 12.06
CA PRO A 78 6.12 3.90 12.90
C PRO A 78 7.31 3.04 12.44
N ALA A 79 7.04 1.83 11.93
CA ALA A 79 8.07 0.89 11.46
C ALA A 79 8.70 1.28 10.11
N PHE A 80 8.14 2.23 9.36
CA PHE A 80 8.74 2.72 8.10
C PHE A 80 9.04 4.22 8.20
N ALA A 81 8.02 5.06 8.20
CA ALA A 81 8.22 6.51 8.26
C ALA A 81 8.86 6.97 9.59
N GLY A 82 8.49 6.32 10.70
CA GLY A 82 9.07 6.62 12.01
C GLY A 82 10.56 6.31 12.11
N GLU A 83 11.07 5.38 11.29
CA GLU A 83 12.49 5.02 11.23
C GLU A 83 13.27 5.77 10.15
N LEU A 84 12.57 6.44 9.21
CA LEU A 84 13.23 7.01 8.03
C LEU A 84 13.10 8.51 7.89
N PHE A 85 11.99 9.15 8.36
CA PHE A 85 11.64 10.50 7.97
C PHE A 85 11.94 11.56 9.01
N GLY A 86 12.27 11.18 10.25
CA GLY A 86 12.59 12.09 11.34
C GLY A 86 13.96 12.77 11.18
N PRO A 87 14.25 13.78 12.02
CA PRO A 87 15.52 14.51 11.98
C PRO A 87 16.74 13.59 12.13
N GLY A 88 17.70 13.72 11.21
CA GLY A 88 18.92 12.90 11.20
C GLY A 88 18.75 11.46 10.68
N GLN A 89 17.54 11.05 10.35
CA GLN A 89 17.26 9.73 9.76
C GLN A 89 17.59 9.71 8.26
N PRO A 90 17.64 8.51 7.62
CA PRO A 90 18.10 8.37 6.22
C PRO A 90 17.33 9.19 5.18
N LEU A 91 16.04 9.43 5.39
CA LEU A 91 15.17 10.24 4.54
C LEU A 91 14.56 11.42 5.32
N ASP A 92 15.39 12.06 6.13
CA ASP A 92 15.07 13.23 6.96
C ASP A 92 14.25 14.28 6.19
N ALA A 93 13.01 14.51 6.60
CA ALA A 93 12.05 15.39 5.94
C ALA A 93 12.45 16.89 5.96
N GLU A 94 13.48 17.28 6.71
CA GLU A 94 14.07 18.61 6.62
C GLU A 94 14.95 18.78 5.36
N LYS A 95 15.47 17.66 4.82
CA LYS A 95 16.37 17.60 3.66
C LYS A 95 15.71 17.06 2.41
N TYR A 96 14.78 16.13 2.57
CA TYR A 96 14.14 15.43 1.47
C TYR A 96 12.71 15.90 1.22
N PHE A 97 12.32 15.91 -0.04
CA PHE A 97 10.94 16.06 -0.47
C PHE A 97 10.40 14.66 -0.79
N ILE A 98 9.64 14.10 0.13
CA ILE A 98 9.17 12.71 0.10
C ILE A 98 7.79 12.68 -0.56
N ILE A 99 7.65 11.93 -1.65
CA ILE A 99 6.47 11.84 -2.48
C ILE A 99 5.90 10.42 -2.34
N LEU A 100 4.65 10.31 -1.89
CA LEU A 100 3.95 9.04 -1.66
C LEU A 100 2.70 9.00 -2.54
N PRO A 101 2.82 8.57 -3.82
CA PRO A 101 1.65 8.44 -4.69
C PRO A 101 0.77 7.27 -4.26
N ASP A 102 -0.53 7.44 -4.42
CA ASP A 102 -1.46 6.31 -4.51
C ASP A 102 -1.35 5.75 -5.94
N ALA A 103 -1.00 4.48 -6.07
CA ALA A 103 -0.86 3.85 -7.38
C ALA A 103 -2.20 3.84 -8.15
N LEU A 104 -2.15 3.84 -9.48
CA LEU A 104 -3.33 3.62 -10.33
C LEU A 104 -4.05 2.34 -9.86
N GLY A 105 -5.37 2.41 -9.71
CA GLY A 105 -6.17 1.32 -9.18
C GLY A 105 -6.20 1.24 -7.64
N HIS A 106 -5.61 2.19 -6.91
CA HIS A 106 -5.48 2.15 -5.46
C HIS A 106 -5.81 3.51 -4.81
N GLY A 107 -6.16 3.46 -3.53
CA GLY A 107 -6.37 4.64 -2.70
C GLY A 107 -7.38 5.63 -3.32
N ASN A 108 -6.98 6.88 -3.39
CA ASN A 108 -7.76 7.95 -4.00
C ASN A 108 -7.38 8.23 -5.48
N SER A 109 -6.45 7.46 -6.06
CA SER A 109 -6.20 7.49 -7.51
C SER A 109 -7.33 6.81 -8.27
N THR A 110 -7.47 7.13 -9.57
CA THR A 110 -8.47 6.51 -10.44
C THR A 110 -8.38 4.99 -10.40
N LYS A 111 -9.51 4.33 -10.24
CA LYS A 111 -9.65 2.88 -10.10
C LYS A 111 -10.95 2.37 -10.73
N PRO A 112 -11.08 1.07 -11.01
CA PRO A 112 -12.29 0.49 -11.62
C PRO A 112 -13.58 0.86 -10.90
N SER A 113 -13.61 0.82 -9.58
CA SER A 113 -14.79 1.13 -8.76
C SER A 113 -15.25 2.59 -8.81
N ASP A 114 -14.48 3.51 -9.38
CA ASP A 114 -14.87 4.91 -9.57
C ASP A 114 -15.98 5.10 -10.64
N GLY A 115 -16.43 4.00 -11.29
CA GLY A 115 -17.55 4.03 -12.22
C GLY A 115 -17.43 3.12 -13.44
N LEU A 116 -16.24 2.90 -13.97
CA LEU A 116 -16.02 2.04 -15.14
C LEU A 116 -16.16 0.55 -14.81
N LYS A 117 -15.84 0.14 -13.57
CA LYS A 117 -15.93 -1.24 -13.08
C LYS A 117 -15.18 -2.19 -14.03
N THR A 118 -15.83 -3.25 -14.55
CA THR A 118 -15.25 -4.20 -15.49
C THR A 118 -14.95 -3.62 -16.88
N LYS A 119 -15.40 -2.40 -17.18
CA LYS A 119 -15.04 -1.66 -18.38
C LYS A 119 -13.77 -0.82 -18.22
N PHE A 120 -13.16 -0.83 -17.04
CA PHE A 120 -11.88 -0.18 -16.83
C PHE A 120 -10.81 -0.87 -17.68
N PRO A 121 -9.91 -0.13 -18.37
CA PRO A 121 -8.85 -0.73 -19.16
C PRO A 121 -8.03 -1.76 -18.37
N GLN A 122 -7.67 -2.85 -19.00
CA GLN A 122 -6.74 -3.80 -18.40
C GLN A 122 -5.41 -3.09 -18.15
N TYR A 123 -4.92 -3.10 -16.93
CA TYR A 123 -3.67 -2.43 -16.56
C TYR A 123 -2.73 -3.37 -15.81
N ASN A 124 -1.46 -3.06 -15.88
CA ASN A 124 -0.39 -3.82 -15.23
C ASN A 124 0.58 -2.89 -14.50
N TYR A 125 1.67 -3.44 -13.98
CA TYR A 125 2.67 -2.65 -13.26
C TYR A 125 3.38 -1.62 -14.14
N ALA A 126 3.51 -1.87 -15.45
CA ALA A 126 4.10 -0.88 -16.36
C ALA A 126 3.23 0.37 -16.47
N ASP A 127 1.89 0.21 -16.54
CA ASP A 127 0.94 1.33 -16.54
C ASP A 127 0.96 2.09 -15.21
N MET A 128 1.09 1.38 -14.09
CA MET A 128 1.24 2.02 -12.77
C MET A 128 2.49 2.88 -12.72
N VAL A 129 3.61 2.39 -13.22
CA VAL A 129 4.88 3.11 -13.25
C VAL A 129 4.81 4.31 -14.18
N ASP A 130 4.17 4.18 -15.35
CA ASP A 130 3.95 5.32 -16.25
C ASP A 130 3.10 6.42 -15.60
N ALA A 131 2.05 6.04 -14.89
CA ALA A 131 1.22 6.98 -14.14
C ALA A 131 2.02 7.69 -13.03
N GLN A 132 2.82 6.94 -12.26
CA GLN A 132 3.69 7.50 -11.22
C GLN A 132 4.74 8.44 -11.81
N TYR A 133 5.38 8.04 -12.90
CA TYR A 133 6.36 8.87 -13.60
C TYR A 133 5.74 10.18 -14.09
N ARG A 134 4.59 10.12 -14.75
CA ARG A 134 3.88 11.30 -15.22
C ARG A 134 3.49 12.23 -14.07
N LEU A 135 3.02 11.68 -12.95
CA LEU A 135 2.74 12.48 -11.76
C LEU A 135 4.00 13.24 -11.28
N VAL A 136 5.13 12.54 -11.19
CA VAL A 136 6.38 13.14 -10.67
C VAL A 136 6.97 14.12 -11.69
N ALA A 137 7.05 13.73 -12.96
CA ALA A 137 7.69 14.51 -14.01
C ALA A 137 6.83 15.68 -14.50
N GLU A 138 5.54 15.43 -14.79
CA GLU A 138 4.64 16.42 -15.39
C GLU A 138 3.84 17.15 -14.30
N GLY A 139 3.30 16.43 -13.32
CA GLY A 139 2.44 16.98 -12.27
C GLY A 139 3.20 17.79 -11.24
N LEU A 140 4.37 17.30 -10.80
CA LEU A 140 5.20 17.97 -9.82
C LEU A 140 6.39 18.73 -10.44
N GLY A 141 6.63 18.59 -11.76
CA GLY A 141 7.70 19.28 -12.47
C GLY A 141 9.11 18.82 -12.09
N ILE A 142 9.25 17.65 -11.46
CA ILE A 142 10.52 17.11 -11.01
C ILE A 142 11.21 16.40 -12.18
N LYS A 143 12.45 16.77 -12.45
CA LYS A 143 13.21 16.23 -13.59
C LYS A 143 14.09 15.04 -13.23
N HIS A 144 14.39 14.86 -11.96
CA HIS A 144 15.23 13.78 -11.45
C HIS A 144 14.92 13.54 -9.96
N VAL A 145 14.94 12.29 -9.52
CA VAL A 145 14.76 11.94 -8.11
C VAL A 145 16.01 11.26 -7.55
N ARG A 146 16.31 11.51 -6.31
CA ARG A 146 17.42 10.84 -5.61
C ARG A 146 17.18 9.36 -5.47
N MET A 147 15.94 8.96 -5.17
CA MET A 147 15.62 7.58 -4.84
C MET A 147 14.18 7.23 -5.21
N VAL A 148 13.98 6.01 -5.67
CA VAL A 148 12.67 5.34 -5.68
C VAL A 148 12.76 4.13 -4.75
N ILE A 149 11.95 4.13 -3.70
CA ILE A 149 11.88 3.05 -2.70
C ILE A 149 10.46 2.50 -2.64
N GLY A 150 10.29 1.20 -2.52
CA GLY A 150 8.95 0.61 -2.46
C GLY A 150 8.91 -0.78 -1.87
N ASN A 151 7.76 -1.13 -1.31
CA ASN A 151 7.53 -2.41 -0.66
C ASN A 151 6.56 -3.29 -1.46
N SER A 152 6.83 -4.59 -1.58
CA SER A 152 5.97 -5.57 -2.24
C SER A 152 5.63 -5.15 -3.68
N MET A 153 4.36 -4.84 -4.02
CA MET A 153 3.96 -4.27 -5.30
C MET A 153 4.77 -3.00 -5.63
N GLY A 154 4.93 -2.10 -4.65
CA GLY A 154 5.79 -0.92 -4.81
C GLY A 154 7.24 -1.29 -5.14
N GLY A 155 7.77 -2.36 -4.53
CA GLY A 155 9.10 -2.88 -4.86
C GLY A 155 9.17 -3.47 -6.28
N MET A 156 8.11 -4.12 -6.77
CA MET A 156 8.01 -4.54 -8.17
C MET A 156 8.01 -3.32 -9.11
N ASN A 157 7.31 -2.25 -8.74
CA ASN A 157 7.33 -1.00 -9.50
C ASN A 157 8.71 -0.34 -9.48
N VAL A 158 9.47 -0.42 -8.38
CA VAL A 158 10.85 0.12 -8.31
C VAL A 158 11.76 -0.53 -9.36
N TRP A 159 11.66 -1.85 -9.58
CA TRP A 159 12.40 -2.52 -10.66
C TRP A 159 12.04 -1.94 -12.03
N LEU A 160 10.74 -1.78 -12.30
CA LEU A 160 10.26 -1.22 -13.57
C LEU A 160 10.61 0.27 -13.75
N TRP A 161 10.70 1.04 -12.67
CA TRP A 161 11.22 2.42 -12.74
C TRP A 161 12.65 2.44 -13.29
N GLY A 162 13.52 1.56 -12.79
CA GLY A 162 14.90 1.45 -13.27
C GLY A 162 14.99 0.98 -14.72
N GLU A 163 14.11 0.06 -15.13
CA GLU A 163 14.06 -0.46 -16.49
C GLU A 163 13.54 0.59 -17.49
N LYS A 164 12.42 1.26 -17.15
CA LYS A 164 11.75 2.19 -18.08
C LYS A 164 12.40 3.58 -18.10
N TYR A 165 12.93 4.04 -16.98
CA TYR A 165 13.46 5.41 -16.82
C TYR A 165 14.86 5.44 -16.20
N PRO A 166 15.85 4.71 -16.75
CA PRO A 166 17.14 4.43 -16.09
C PRO A 166 17.95 5.68 -15.70
N GLY A 167 17.74 6.80 -16.37
CA GLY A 167 18.42 8.07 -16.08
C GLY A 167 17.67 9.00 -15.13
N TYR A 168 16.53 8.58 -14.60
CA TYR A 168 15.63 9.47 -13.83
C TYR A 168 15.87 9.43 -12.32
N MET A 169 16.61 8.43 -11.81
CA MET A 169 16.93 8.28 -10.40
C MET A 169 18.37 7.82 -10.17
N ASP A 170 18.91 8.11 -8.98
CA ASP A 170 20.25 7.64 -8.58
C ASP A 170 20.20 6.27 -7.87
N ILE A 171 19.14 6.02 -7.09
CA ILE A 171 19.04 4.87 -6.19
C ILE A 171 17.69 4.18 -6.35
N LEU A 172 17.73 2.86 -6.41
CA LEU A 172 16.56 1.99 -6.36
C LEU A 172 16.60 1.11 -5.10
N VAL A 173 15.51 1.10 -4.33
CA VAL A 173 15.38 0.28 -3.12
C VAL A 173 14.13 -0.60 -3.21
N PRO A 174 14.17 -1.71 -3.97
CA PRO A 174 13.06 -2.64 -4.09
C PRO A 174 13.02 -3.58 -2.88
N MET A 175 12.03 -3.42 -1.99
CA MET A 175 11.86 -4.22 -0.78
C MET A 175 10.81 -5.30 -0.98
N ALA A 176 11.03 -6.50 -0.40
CA ALA A 176 10.09 -7.62 -0.40
C ALA A 176 9.49 -7.91 -1.80
N SER A 177 10.34 -7.89 -2.83
CA SER A 177 9.96 -7.99 -4.23
C SER A 177 10.96 -8.81 -5.04
N GLN A 178 10.67 -9.04 -6.31
CA GLN A 178 11.52 -9.81 -7.22
C GLN A 178 11.56 -9.13 -8.59
N PRO A 179 12.70 -9.21 -9.33
CA PRO A 179 12.84 -8.60 -10.66
C PRO A 179 12.34 -9.54 -11.78
N THR A 180 11.26 -10.26 -11.53
CA THR A 180 10.67 -11.18 -12.51
C THR A 180 9.14 -11.11 -12.46
N ALA A 181 8.49 -11.64 -13.48
CA ALA A 181 7.04 -11.77 -13.50
C ALA A 181 6.54 -12.57 -12.29
N MET A 182 5.43 -12.15 -11.72
CA MET A 182 4.78 -12.86 -10.64
C MET A 182 4.22 -14.19 -11.17
N ALA A 183 4.71 -15.30 -10.62
CA ALA A 183 4.37 -16.65 -11.05
C ALA A 183 4.31 -17.60 -9.85
N SER A 184 4.28 -18.92 -10.11
CA SER A 184 4.31 -19.98 -9.11
C SER A 184 3.22 -19.82 -8.04
N ARG A 185 3.54 -20.24 -6.82
CA ARG A 185 2.61 -20.25 -5.68
C ARG A 185 1.93 -18.88 -5.46
N ASN A 186 2.66 -17.78 -5.56
CA ASN A 186 2.09 -16.44 -5.34
C ASN A 186 0.99 -16.13 -6.36
N TRP A 187 1.24 -16.40 -7.65
CA TRP A 187 0.22 -16.18 -8.68
C TRP A 187 -0.95 -17.17 -8.57
N ILE A 188 -0.68 -18.45 -8.28
CA ILE A 188 -1.72 -19.45 -8.06
C ILE A 188 -2.69 -18.99 -6.96
N LEU A 189 -2.17 -18.55 -5.81
CA LEU A 189 -2.99 -18.05 -4.71
C LEU A 189 -3.80 -16.81 -5.08
N ARG A 190 -3.20 -15.85 -5.77
CA ARG A 190 -3.91 -14.66 -6.27
C ARG A 190 -5.01 -15.03 -7.27
N ARG A 191 -4.72 -15.96 -8.17
CA ARG A 191 -5.72 -16.43 -9.14
C ARG A 191 -6.92 -17.08 -8.45
N LEU A 192 -6.70 -17.90 -7.43
CA LEU A 192 -7.77 -18.51 -6.64
C LEU A 192 -8.63 -17.44 -5.94
N MET A 193 -8.02 -16.39 -5.39
CA MET A 193 -8.78 -15.28 -4.79
C MET A 193 -9.61 -14.52 -5.83
N LEU A 194 -9.06 -14.21 -6.99
CA LEU A 194 -9.80 -13.58 -8.07
C LEU A 194 -10.99 -14.43 -8.51
N GLU A 195 -10.80 -15.75 -8.65
CA GLU A 195 -11.88 -16.65 -9.02
C GLU A 195 -12.95 -16.78 -7.92
N SER A 196 -12.56 -16.78 -6.65
CA SER A 196 -13.54 -16.82 -5.56
C SER A 196 -14.48 -15.60 -5.58
N ILE A 197 -13.96 -14.43 -5.96
CA ILE A 197 -14.78 -13.22 -6.12
C ILE A 197 -15.62 -13.29 -7.39
N ARG A 198 -15.04 -13.70 -8.52
CA ARG A 198 -15.77 -13.78 -9.81
C ARG A 198 -16.90 -14.80 -9.82
N GLN A 199 -16.77 -15.88 -9.05
CA GLN A 199 -17.79 -16.91 -8.90
C GLN A 199 -18.86 -16.58 -7.86
N ASP A 200 -18.67 -15.52 -7.07
CA ASP A 200 -19.67 -15.05 -6.12
C ASP A 200 -20.85 -14.42 -6.89
N PRO A 201 -22.08 -14.91 -6.74
CA PRO A 201 -23.26 -14.31 -7.39
C PRO A 201 -23.44 -12.82 -7.05
N GLU A 202 -23.04 -12.42 -5.84
CA GLU A 202 -23.13 -11.03 -5.39
C GLU A 202 -22.18 -10.09 -6.13
N TYR A 203 -21.12 -10.62 -6.75
CA TYR A 203 -20.22 -9.82 -7.58
C TYR A 203 -20.91 -9.23 -8.82
N ALA A 204 -21.94 -9.90 -9.34
CA ALA A 204 -22.78 -9.44 -10.45
C ALA A 204 -21.95 -8.91 -11.66
N ASN A 205 -20.88 -9.61 -12.02
CA ASN A 205 -19.92 -9.19 -13.07
C ASN A 205 -19.39 -7.75 -12.85
N GLY A 206 -19.06 -7.40 -11.60
CA GLY A 206 -18.57 -6.09 -11.21
C GLY A 206 -19.65 -5.01 -11.02
N ASN A 207 -20.94 -5.34 -11.17
CA ASN A 207 -22.05 -4.41 -11.01
C ASN A 207 -22.72 -4.49 -9.63
N TYR A 208 -22.00 -4.99 -8.62
CA TYR A 208 -22.49 -5.06 -7.24
C TYR A 208 -22.79 -3.66 -6.68
N THR A 209 -23.74 -3.61 -5.75
CA THR A 209 -24.10 -2.42 -4.98
C THR A 209 -23.63 -2.50 -3.53
N THR A 210 -23.44 -3.73 -3.05
CA THR A 210 -22.88 -4.04 -1.74
C THR A 210 -21.70 -4.97 -1.97
N GLN A 211 -20.63 -4.83 -1.20
CA GLN A 211 -19.42 -5.68 -1.32
C GLN A 211 -19.80 -7.16 -1.25
N PRO A 212 -19.38 -7.97 -2.22
CA PRO A 212 -19.59 -9.41 -2.20
C PRO A 212 -19.00 -10.07 -0.95
N HIS A 213 -19.65 -11.05 -0.39
CA HIS A 213 -19.17 -11.75 0.81
C HIS A 213 -17.81 -12.41 0.62
N SER A 214 -17.52 -12.91 -0.58
CA SER A 214 -16.25 -13.51 -0.97
C SER A 214 -15.05 -12.60 -0.77
N VAL A 215 -15.20 -11.28 -0.89
CA VAL A 215 -14.11 -10.30 -0.70
C VAL A 215 -13.51 -10.39 0.70
N ARG A 216 -14.33 -10.65 1.72
CA ARG A 216 -13.85 -10.83 3.10
C ARG A 216 -12.93 -12.04 3.23
N LEU A 217 -13.35 -13.18 2.70
CA LEU A 217 -12.54 -14.39 2.71
C LEU A 217 -11.27 -14.24 1.87
N ALA A 218 -11.38 -13.65 0.67
CA ALA A 218 -10.24 -13.38 -0.20
C ALA A 218 -9.22 -12.46 0.47
N SER A 219 -9.67 -11.40 1.16
CA SER A 219 -8.81 -10.48 1.90
C SER A 219 -8.09 -11.17 3.07
N ALA A 220 -8.80 -11.99 3.85
CA ALA A 220 -8.21 -12.76 4.93
C ALA A 220 -7.16 -13.74 4.40
N PHE A 221 -7.49 -14.49 3.36
CA PHE A 221 -6.58 -15.43 2.71
C PHE A 221 -5.33 -14.72 2.15
N PHE A 222 -5.49 -13.58 1.48
CA PHE A 222 -4.39 -12.78 0.98
C PHE A 222 -3.42 -12.37 2.09
N ALA A 223 -3.94 -11.92 3.23
CA ALA A 223 -3.13 -11.51 4.36
C ALA A 223 -2.26 -12.66 4.90
N PHE A 224 -2.82 -13.88 4.98
CA PHE A 224 -2.05 -15.05 5.39
C PHE A 224 -1.05 -15.52 4.33
N ALA A 225 -1.44 -15.47 3.05
CA ALA A 225 -0.61 -15.92 1.93
C ALA A 225 0.61 -15.03 1.67
N THR A 226 0.52 -13.74 2.01
CA THR A 226 1.56 -12.73 1.74
C THR A 226 2.38 -12.33 2.96
N SER A 227 2.14 -12.95 4.11
CA SER A 227 2.93 -12.69 5.32
C SER A 227 4.29 -13.40 5.29
N GLY A 228 5.18 -12.99 6.20
CA GLY A 228 6.58 -13.39 6.26
C GLY A 228 6.88 -14.86 6.61
N GLY A 229 5.93 -15.78 6.37
CA GLY A 229 6.14 -17.22 6.42
C GLY A 229 5.72 -17.90 7.71
N THR A 230 5.88 -19.23 7.73
CA THR A 230 5.35 -20.15 8.74
C THR A 230 5.86 -19.85 10.15
N LEU A 231 7.13 -19.49 10.30
CA LEU A 231 7.72 -19.25 11.62
C LEU A 231 7.07 -18.12 12.39
N ASN A 232 6.64 -17.07 11.69
CA ASN A 232 5.94 -15.95 12.30
C ASN A 232 4.59 -16.39 12.87
N TYR A 233 3.84 -17.20 12.10
CA TYR A 233 2.55 -17.75 12.56
C TYR A 233 2.70 -18.77 13.66
N GLN A 234 3.74 -19.61 13.63
CA GLN A 234 4.02 -20.52 14.74
C GLN A 234 4.27 -19.79 16.07
N LYS A 235 4.86 -18.57 16.01
CA LYS A 235 5.04 -17.74 17.20
C LYS A 235 3.73 -17.08 17.65
N GLN A 236 2.92 -16.61 16.72
CA GLN A 236 1.67 -15.90 17.03
C GLN A 236 0.53 -16.82 17.44
N ALA A 237 0.47 -18.01 16.86
CA ALA A 237 -0.61 -18.97 17.03
C ALA A 237 -0.06 -20.40 17.16
N PRO A 238 0.67 -20.72 18.24
CA PRO A 238 1.29 -22.03 18.45
C PRO A 238 0.28 -23.15 18.76
N THR A 239 -0.97 -22.83 19.04
CA THR A 239 -2.05 -23.80 19.29
C THR A 239 -3.22 -23.61 18.30
N ARG A 240 -4.04 -24.67 18.12
CA ARG A 240 -5.23 -24.61 17.27
C ARG A 240 -6.15 -23.47 17.69
N ALA A 241 -6.46 -23.34 18.97
CA ALA A 241 -7.35 -22.29 19.47
C ALA A 241 -6.84 -20.87 19.19
N GLN A 242 -5.51 -20.66 19.24
CA GLN A 242 -4.91 -19.37 18.86
C GLN A 242 -4.96 -19.15 17.34
N ALA A 243 -4.80 -20.20 16.55
CA ALA A 243 -4.94 -20.11 15.10
C ALA A 243 -6.39 -19.78 14.70
N ASP A 244 -7.38 -20.44 15.31
CA ASP A 244 -8.81 -20.15 15.10
C ASP A 244 -9.12 -18.69 15.44
N LYS A 245 -8.68 -18.21 16.61
CA LYS A 245 -8.84 -16.81 17.04
C LYS A 245 -8.19 -15.82 16.06
N LEU A 246 -7.03 -16.16 15.51
CA LEU A 246 -6.34 -15.32 14.53
C LEU A 246 -7.14 -15.17 13.24
N VAL A 247 -7.71 -16.28 12.75
CA VAL A 247 -8.60 -16.30 11.58
C VAL A 247 -9.88 -15.51 11.86
N ASP A 248 -10.54 -15.75 12.98
CA ASP A 248 -11.77 -15.06 13.38
C ASP A 248 -11.55 -13.54 13.46
N THR A 249 -10.45 -13.12 14.09
CA THR A 249 -10.06 -11.70 14.16
C THR A 249 -9.88 -11.11 12.77
N ARG A 250 -9.25 -11.86 11.86
CA ARG A 250 -9.00 -11.37 10.49
C ARG A 250 -10.30 -11.26 9.68
N LEU A 251 -11.20 -12.24 9.82
CA LEU A 251 -12.51 -12.23 9.18
C LEU A 251 -13.43 -11.12 9.73
N ALA A 252 -13.27 -10.76 11.00
CA ALA A 252 -14.01 -9.66 11.60
C ALA A 252 -13.48 -8.27 11.21
N THR A 253 -12.25 -8.18 10.68
CA THR A 253 -11.63 -6.91 10.26
C THR A 253 -12.36 -6.36 9.02
N PRO A 254 -12.80 -5.10 9.02
CA PRO A 254 -13.40 -4.49 7.84
C PRO A 254 -12.48 -4.53 6.62
N VAL A 255 -13.03 -4.85 5.46
CA VAL A 255 -12.30 -4.85 4.19
C VAL A 255 -12.44 -3.45 3.58
N THR A 256 -11.31 -2.82 3.30
CA THR A 256 -11.24 -1.47 2.70
C THR A 256 -11.06 -1.50 1.18
N SER A 257 -10.58 -2.62 0.63
CA SER A 257 -10.50 -2.84 -0.81
C SER A 257 -11.84 -3.32 -1.34
N ASP A 258 -12.24 -2.88 -2.52
CA ASP A 258 -13.45 -3.38 -3.17
C ASP A 258 -13.17 -4.53 -4.16
N ALA A 259 -14.23 -5.14 -4.69
CA ALA A 259 -14.14 -6.33 -5.52
C ALA A 259 -13.74 -6.07 -6.99
N ASN A 260 -13.73 -4.79 -7.43
CA ASN A 260 -13.37 -4.38 -8.79
C ASN A 260 -11.90 -4.01 -8.93
#